data_b093960f2b9fc7ed24e3aebfb891f2f2
#
_entry.id   b093960f2b9fc7ed24e3aebfb891f2f2
#
_cell.length_a   1.000
_cell.length_b   1.000
_cell.length_c   1.000
_cell.angle_alpha   90.00
_cell.angle_beta   90.00
_cell.angle_gamma   90.00
#
_symmetry.space_group_name_H-M   'P 1'
#
loop_
_entity.id
_entity.type
_entity.pdbx_description
1 polymer ?
#
loop_
_entity_poly.entity_id
_entity_poly.type
_entity_poly.pdbx_seq_one_letter_code
_entity_poly.pdbx_strand_id
1 'polypeptide(L)'
;MLEKYNTEIENNIYELAKAFAIRVVNLYNYLINDKKEFVLSKQLLRAGTSIGANVFEGKNAQSRPDFTTKMNIALKEASESGYWIDLLHDTSYLSDAEYESIFADCKRIIAVLTKIVKATKTQ
;
A
#
# COMPACT_ATOMS: atom_id res chain seq x y z
N MET A 1 -20.55 18.98 1.51
CA MET A 1 -19.57 19.00 0.42
C MET A 1 -18.23 18.41 0.84
N LEU A 2 -17.65 18.87 1.95
CA LEU A 2 -16.40 18.32 2.47
C LEU A 2 -16.53 16.85 2.84
N GLU A 3 -17.66 16.45 3.44
CA GLU A 3 -17.91 15.04 3.79
C GLU A 3 -17.96 14.16 2.56
N LYS A 4 -18.64 14.59 1.51
CA LYS A 4 -18.75 13.82 0.26
C LYS A 4 -17.39 13.66 -0.39
N TYR A 5 -16.60 14.74 -0.43
CA TYR A 5 -15.25 14.70 -1.00
C TYR A 5 -14.37 13.73 -0.22
N ASN A 6 -14.38 13.82 1.10
CA ASN A 6 -13.58 12.94 1.96
C ASN A 6 -14.00 11.49 1.80
N THR A 7 -15.31 11.20 1.69
CA THR A 7 -15.81 9.86 1.51
C THR A 7 -15.35 9.27 0.17
N GLU A 8 -15.38 10.05 -0.90
CA GLU A 8 -14.92 9.60 -2.21
C GLU A 8 -13.42 9.28 -2.20
N ILE A 9 -12.60 10.13 -1.57
CA ILE A 9 -11.17 9.89 -1.44
C ILE A 9 -10.91 8.64 -0.60
N GLU A 10 -11.62 8.50 0.51
CA GLU A 10 -11.47 7.34 1.40
C GLU A 10 -11.87 6.04 0.68
N ASN A 11 -12.93 6.05 -0.12
CA ASN A 11 -13.33 4.89 -0.90
C ASN A 11 -12.31 4.58 -1.98
N ASN A 12 -11.77 5.59 -2.65
CA ASN A 12 -10.78 5.42 -3.69
C ASN A 12 -9.49 4.81 -3.14
N ILE A 13 -9.01 5.29 -1.98
CA ILE A 13 -7.80 4.72 -1.39
C ILE A 13 -8.01 3.26 -0.97
N TYR A 14 -9.20 2.92 -0.48
CA TYR A 14 -9.49 1.53 -0.13
C TYR A 14 -9.41 0.64 -1.37
N GLU A 15 -10.02 1.05 -2.48
CA GLU A 15 -9.99 0.28 -3.72
C GLU A 15 -8.58 0.12 -4.25
N LEU A 16 -7.78 1.19 -4.23
CA LEU A 16 -6.39 1.17 -4.65
C LEU A 16 -5.56 0.22 -3.79
N ALA A 17 -5.74 0.31 -2.48
CA ALA A 17 -4.98 -0.51 -1.52
C ALA A 17 -5.34 -1.98 -1.66
N LYS A 18 -6.62 -2.29 -1.85
CA LYS A 18 -7.07 -3.68 -2.03
C LYS A 18 -6.54 -4.27 -3.34
N ALA A 19 -6.61 -3.50 -4.42
CA ALA A 19 -6.09 -3.95 -5.71
C ALA A 19 -4.58 -4.22 -5.63
N PHE A 20 -3.85 -3.35 -4.93
CA PHE A 20 -2.42 -3.54 -4.71
C PHE A 20 -2.14 -4.79 -3.88
N ALA A 21 -2.93 -5.02 -2.82
CA ALA A 21 -2.78 -6.22 -1.99
C ALA A 21 -2.97 -7.50 -2.80
N ILE A 22 -3.95 -7.52 -3.72
CA ILE A 22 -4.17 -8.67 -4.61
C ILE A 22 -2.93 -8.90 -5.48
N ARG A 23 -2.36 -7.84 -6.05
CA ARG A 23 -1.15 -7.95 -6.86
C ARG A 23 0.02 -8.48 -6.04
N VAL A 24 0.16 -8.01 -4.80
CA VAL A 24 1.23 -8.43 -3.90
C VAL A 24 1.09 -9.92 -3.55
N VAL A 25 -0.13 -10.38 -3.29
CA VAL A 25 -0.37 -11.81 -3.03
C VAL A 25 0.01 -12.66 -4.24
N ASN A 26 -0.39 -12.23 -5.44
CA ASN A 26 -0.04 -12.94 -6.67
C ASN A 26 1.46 -12.94 -6.91
N LEU A 27 2.12 -11.82 -6.66
CA LEU A 27 3.57 -11.71 -6.78
C LEU A 27 4.28 -12.61 -5.77
N TYR A 28 3.78 -12.65 -4.53
CA TYR A 28 4.32 -13.54 -3.50
C TYR A 28 4.28 -14.99 -3.96
N ASN A 29 3.15 -15.44 -4.50
CA ASN A 29 3.02 -16.81 -4.99
C ASN A 29 4.03 -17.11 -6.10
N TYR A 30 4.21 -16.19 -7.03
CA TYR A 30 5.19 -16.32 -8.10
C TYR A 30 6.61 -16.39 -7.56
N LEU A 31 6.94 -15.51 -6.61
CA LEU A 31 8.29 -15.46 -6.05
C LEU A 31 8.66 -16.74 -5.30
N ILE A 32 7.73 -17.29 -4.51
CA ILE A 32 8.03 -18.52 -3.77
C ILE A 32 8.01 -19.75 -4.68
N ASN A 33 7.10 -19.83 -5.64
CA ASN A 33 6.94 -21.04 -6.46
C ASN A 33 7.92 -21.09 -7.62
N ASP A 34 8.11 -19.97 -8.34
CA ASP A 34 8.92 -19.94 -9.54
C ASP A 34 10.34 -19.46 -9.26
N LYS A 35 10.51 -18.46 -8.42
CA LYS A 35 11.81 -17.87 -8.15
C LYS A 35 12.50 -18.44 -6.92
N LYS A 36 11.77 -19.21 -6.09
CA LYS A 36 12.30 -19.78 -4.86
C LYS A 36 12.88 -18.74 -3.91
N GLU A 37 12.26 -17.55 -3.90
CA GLU A 37 12.63 -16.48 -2.98
C GLU A 37 11.65 -16.49 -1.80
N PHE A 38 12.13 -16.76 -0.59
CA PHE A 38 11.28 -17.04 0.57
C PHE A 38 11.40 -15.98 1.69
N VAL A 39 12.30 -15.02 1.55
CA VAL A 39 12.60 -14.07 2.62
C VAL A 39 12.04 -12.68 2.28
N LEU A 40 12.49 -12.08 1.18
CA LEU A 40 12.06 -10.75 0.77
C LEU A 40 10.59 -10.74 0.37
N SER A 41 10.16 -11.81 -0.29
CA SER A 41 8.77 -11.97 -0.70
C SER A 41 7.81 -11.91 0.49
N LYS A 42 8.20 -12.52 1.60
CA LYS A 42 7.39 -12.53 2.83
C LYS A 42 7.28 -11.13 3.42
N GLN A 43 8.38 -10.36 3.40
CA GLN A 43 8.37 -8.99 3.88
C GLN A 43 7.44 -8.10 3.03
N LEU A 44 7.51 -8.27 1.72
CA LEU A 44 6.61 -7.53 0.82
C LEU A 44 5.16 -7.93 1.04
N LEU A 45 4.88 -9.23 1.21
CA LEU A 45 3.53 -9.72 1.49
C LEU A 45 2.96 -9.03 2.73
N ARG A 46 3.72 -9.01 3.82
CA ARG A 46 3.30 -8.39 5.07
C ARG A 46 3.04 -6.90 4.88
N ALA A 47 4.02 -6.17 4.35
CA ALA A 47 3.89 -4.72 4.18
C ALA A 47 2.78 -4.37 3.19
N GLY A 48 2.75 -5.03 2.05
CA GLY A 48 1.80 -4.71 0.98
C GLY A 48 0.35 -4.99 1.35
N THR A 49 0.09 -6.03 2.15
CA THR A 49 -1.27 -6.33 2.61
C THR A 49 -1.68 -5.47 3.80
N SER A 50 -0.71 -4.98 4.57
CA SER A 50 -0.98 -4.12 5.71
C SER A 50 -1.50 -2.74 5.32
N ILE A 51 -1.22 -2.27 4.11
CA ILE A 51 -1.76 -1.00 3.62
C ILE A 51 -3.28 -1.05 3.64
N GLY A 52 -3.86 -2.02 2.96
CA GLY A 52 -5.30 -2.15 2.86
C GLY A 52 -5.96 -2.45 4.20
N ALA A 53 -5.30 -3.25 5.04
CA ALA A 53 -5.81 -3.57 6.37
C ALA A 53 -5.96 -2.30 7.21
N ASN A 54 -4.97 -1.41 7.18
CA ASN A 54 -5.03 -0.16 7.94
C ASN A 54 -6.05 0.82 7.36
N VAL A 55 -6.15 0.90 6.04
CA VAL A 55 -7.17 1.73 5.40
C VAL A 55 -8.57 1.23 5.78
N PHE A 56 -8.78 -0.08 5.76
CA PHE A 56 -10.06 -0.67 6.14
C PHE A 56 -10.41 -0.34 7.60
N GLU A 57 -9.45 -0.49 8.51
CA GLU A 57 -9.65 -0.15 9.91
C GLU A 57 -9.92 1.34 10.10
N GLY A 58 -9.24 2.18 9.31
CA GLY A 58 -9.44 3.62 9.36
C GLY A 58 -10.86 4.03 8.98
N LYS A 59 -11.48 3.34 8.03
CA LYS A 59 -12.86 3.62 7.63
C LYS A 59 -13.84 3.43 8.79
N ASN A 60 -13.48 2.58 9.75
CA ASN A 60 -14.30 2.29 10.92
C ASN A 60 -13.73 2.93 12.18
N ALA A 61 -12.86 3.93 12.03
CA ALA A 61 -12.23 4.60 13.16
C ALA A 61 -13.27 5.37 13.99
N GLN A 62 -13.05 5.42 15.30
CA GLN A 62 -13.97 6.05 16.24
C GLN A 62 -13.86 7.58 16.23
N SER A 63 -12.79 8.13 15.69
CA SER A 63 -12.54 9.57 15.68
C SER A 63 -11.65 9.95 14.51
N ARG A 64 -11.57 11.25 14.18
CA ARG A 64 -10.66 11.75 13.14
C ARG A 64 -9.20 11.50 13.51
N PRO A 65 -8.75 11.71 14.76
CA PRO A 65 -7.37 11.34 15.11
C PRO A 65 -7.07 9.86 14.89
N ASP A 66 -7.99 8.95 15.21
CA ASP A 66 -7.81 7.53 14.93
C ASP A 66 -7.69 7.26 13.44
N PHE A 67 -8.56 7.90 12.66
CA PHE A 67 -8.51 7.79 11.20
C PHE A 67 -7.15 8.22 10.67
N THR A 68 -6.67 9.41 11.10
CA THR A 68 -5.37 9.93 10.69
C THR A 68 -4.24 8.99 11.06
N THR A 69 -4.30 8.42 12.27
CA THR A 69 -3.31 7.44 12.73
C THR A 69 -3.26 6.23 11.80
N LYS A 70 -4.43 5.67 11.44
CA LYS A 70 -4.50 4.50 10.57
C LYS A 70 -3.99 4.82 9.16
N MET A 71 -4.33 5.99 8.63
CA MET A 71 -3.85 6.42 7.32
C MET A 71 -2.33 6.62 7.34
N ASN A 72 -1.79 7.14 8.42
CA ASN A 72 -0.35 7.33 8.56
C ASN A 72 0.40 5.99 8.65
N ILE A 73 -0.17 5.01 9.35
CA ILE A 73 0.40 3.65 9.39
C ILE A 73 0.38 3.05 7.98
N ALA A 74 -0.75 3.18 7.27
CA ALA A 74 -0.85 2.70 5.89
C ALA A 74 0.21 3.33 4.99
N LEU A 75 0.47 4.64 5.16
CA LEU A 75 1.50 5.34 4.40
C LEU A 75 2.89 4.77 4.66
N LYS A 76 3.21 4.48 5.92
CA LYS A 76 4.49 3.87 6.28
C LYS A 76 4.63 2.48 5.66
N GLU A 77 3.57 1.69 5.68
CA GLU A 77 3.58 0.36 5.07
C GLU A 77 3.73 0.43 3.55
N ALA A 78 3.13 1.44 2.92
CA ALA A 78 3.30 1.66 1.48
C ALA A 78 4.74 2.02 1.14
N SER A 79 5.37 2.86 1.95
CA SER A 79 6.78 3.22 1.79
C SER A 79 7.68 2.00 1.96
N GLU A 80 7.40 1.17 2.96
CA GLU A 80 8.16 -0.07 3.18
C GLU A 80 7.97 -1.03 2.00
N SER A 81 6.75 -1.12 1.46
CA SER A 81 6.49 -1.94 0.27
C SER A 81 7.35 -1.51 -0.90
N GLY A 82 7.51 -0.21 -1.11
CA GLY A 82 8.38 0.34 -2.15
C GLY A 82 9.82 -0.10 -1.98
N TYR A 83 10.30 -0.11 -0.74
CA TYR A 83 11.65 -0.58 -0.44
C TYR A 83 11.83 -2.05 -0.85
N TRP A 84 10.90 -2.92 -0.49
CA TRP A 84 11.01 -4.34 -0.83
C TRP A 84 10.91 -4.58 -2.34
N ILE A 85 10.07 -3.81 -3.03
CA ILE A 85 9.96 -3.88 -4.49
C ILE A 85 11.28 -3.48 -5.14
N ASP A 86 11.88 -2.38 -4.70
CA ASP A 86 13.19 -1.93 -5.18
C ASP A 86 14.25 -3.01 -4.97
N LEU A 87 14.30 -3.58 -3.79
CA LEU A 87 15.31 -4.58 -3.44
C LEU A 87 15.14 -5.85 -4.28
N LEU A 88 13.90 -6.30 -4.50
CA LEU A 88 13.62 -7.45 -5.35
C LEU A 88 14.07 -7.19 -6.80
N HIS A 89 13.89 -5.98 -7.28
CA HIS A 89 14.34 -5.58 -8.62
C HIS A 89 15.87 -5.54 -8.69
N ASP A 90 16.49 -4.88 -7.72
CA ASP A 90 17.95 -4.71 -7.72
C ASP A 90 18.70 -6.03 -7.54
N THR A 91 18.03 -7.03 -6.98
CA THR A 91 18.60 -8.38 -6.81
C THR A 91 18.13 -9.36 -7.90
N SER A 92 17.53 -8.84 -8.96
CA SER A 92 17.16 -9.59 -10.17
C SER A 92 16.01 -10.59 -10.02
N TYR A 93 15.19 -10.45 -8.99
CA TYR A 93 13.98 -11.26 -8.86
C TYR A 93 12.80 -10.70 -9.66
N LEU A 94 12.83 -9.40 -9.97
CA LEU A 94 11.84 -8.75 -10.82
C LEU A 94 12.52 -8.19 -12.06
N SER A 95 11.89 -8.39 -13.22
CA SER A 95 12.33 -7.73 -14.45
C SER A 95 12.02 -6.23 -14.37
N ASP A 96 12.62 -5.45 -15.28
CA ASP A 96 12.33 -4.01 -15.36
C ASP A 96 10.84 -3.75 -15.56
N ALA A 97 10.19 -4.52 -16.45
CA ALA A 97 8.77 -4.35 -16.73
C ALA A 97 7.91 -4.69 -15.51
N GLU A 98 8.21 -5.79 -14.82
CA GLU A 98 7.50 -6.18 -13.61
C GLU A 98 7.65 -5.12 -12.52
N TYR A 99 8.87 -4.65 -12.33
CA TYR A 99 9.17 -3.61 -11.36
C TYR A 99 8.40 -2.33 -11.65
N GLU A 100 8.48 -1.82 -12.87
CA GLU A 100 7.82 -0.57 -13.25
C GLU A 100 6.32 -0.65 -13.03
N SER A 101 5.72 -1.79 -13.36
CA SER A 101 4.28 -1.97 -13.24
C SER A 101 3.81 -1.91 -11.79
N ILE A 102 4.42 -2.69 -10.90
CA ILE A 102 3.96 -2.74 -9.51
C ILE A 102 4.42 -1.51 -8.71
N PHE A 103 5.59 -0.97 -9.04
CA PHE A 103 6.10 0.22 -8.37
C PHE A 103 5.25 1.45 -8.66
N ALA A 104 4.69 1.55 -9.87
CA ALA A 104 3.78 2.64 -10.23
C ALA A 104 2.54 2.64 -9.33
N ASP A 105 1.96 1.47 -9.07
CA ASP A 105 0.81 1.34 -8.17
C ASP A 105 1.18 1.76 -6.74
N CYS A 106 2.36 1.35 -6.28
CA CYS A 106 2.84 1.69 -4.95
C CYS A 106 3.01 3.21 -4.81
N LYS A 107 3.63 3.85 -5.78
CA LYS A 107 3.84 5.31 -5.79
C LYS A 107 2.51 6.06 -5.77
N ARG A 108 1.52 5.56 -6.51
CA ARG A 108 0.20 6.17 -6.55
C ARG A 108 -0.48 6.13 -5.18
N ILE A 109 -0.39 4.99 -4.50
CA ILE A 109 -0.93 4.83 -3.15
C ILE A 109 -0.24 5.79 -2.18
N ILE A 110 1.09 5.89 -2.25
CA ILE A 110 1.86 6.81 -1.40
C ILE A 110 1.39 8.24 -1.61
N ALA A 111 1.20 8.65 -2.88
CA ALA A 111 0.76 10.01 -3.19
C ALA A 111 -0.63 10.31 -2.61
N VAL A 112 -1.58 9.38 -2.75
CA VAL A 112 -2.93 9.56 -2.24
C VAL A 112 -2.94 9.58 -0.70
N LEU A 113 -2.24 8.65 -0.07
CA LEU A 113 -2.16 8.59 1.40
C LEU A 113 -1.49 9.84 1.97
N THR A 114 -0.45 10.35 1.30
CA THR A 114 0.21 11.57 1.73
C THR A 114 -0.77 12.74 1.75
N LYS A 115 -1.61 12.87 0.73
CA LYS A 115 -2.62 13.91 0.67
C LYS A 115 -3.65 13.75 1.80
N ILE A 116 -4.10 12.53 2.04
CA ILE A 116 -5.07 12.26 3.10
C ILE A 116 -4.51 12.63 4.47
N VAL A 117 -3.28 12.19 4.76
CA VAL A 117 -2.64 12.48 6.05
C VAL A 117 -2.48 13.97 6.26
N LYS A 118 -2.02 14.71 5.23
CA LYS A 118 -1.87 16.15 5.32
C LYS A 118 -3.22 16.85 5.57
N ALA A 119 -4.25 16.46 4.84
CA ALA A 119 -5.57 17.07 4.95
C ALA A 119 -6.17 16.83 6.33
N THR A 120 -6.01 15.64 6.90
CA THR A 120 -6.60 15.31 8.19
C THR A 120 -5.84 15.88 9.37
N LYS A 121 -4.54 16.16 9.22
CA LYS A 121 -3.75 16.78 10.28
C LYS A 121 -4.07 18.26 10.46
N THR A 122 -4.56 18.92 9.41
CA THR A 122 -4.88 20.35 9.47
C THR A 122 -6.31 20.62 9.95
N GLN A 123 -7.06 19.60 10.18
CA GLN A 123 -8.42 19.70 10.74
C GLN A 123 -8.38 19.51 12.27
#